data_1e153ef86f9b11b73c632007fced44e3
#
_entry.id   1e153ef86f9b11b73c632007fced44e3
#
_cell.length_a   1.000
_cell.length_b   1.000
_cell.length_c   1.000
_cell.angle_alpha   90.00
_cell.angle_beta   90.00
_cell.angle_gamma   90.00
#
_symmetry.space_group_name_H-M   'P 1'
#
loop_
_entity.id
_entity.type
_entity.pdbx_description
1 polymer ?
#
loop_
_entity_poly.entity_id
_entity_poly.type
_entity_poly.pdbx_seq_one_letter_code
_entity_poly.pdbx_strand_id
1 'polypeptide(L)'
;ERRKEYKYENLCTKFIDKKAEIFIVTVDPKEDAVPSLNSHPGQEFNYVLEGSLKFYIHNNEITLNEGDSIFFDSSHRHAMVALNDEKAKFLAIIM
;
A
#
# COMPACT_ATOMS: atom_id res chain seq x y z
N GLU A 1 -11.31 2.23 6.49
CA GLU A 1 -12.17 1.40 5.63
C GLU A 1 -11.35 0.69 4.57
N ARG A 2 -11.61 -0.60 4.39
CA ARG A 2 -10.86 -1.40 3.44
C ARG A 2 -11.47 -1.31 2.07
N ARG A 3 -10.63 -1.33 1.06
CA ARG A 3 -11.07 -1.31 -0.32
C ARG A 3 -11.21 -2.72 -0.86
N LYS A 4 -12.12 -2.92 -1.80
CA LYS A 4 -12.38 -4.25 -2.35
C LYS A 4 -11.18 -4.83 -3.10
N GLU A 5 -10.42 -3.98 -3.77
CA GLU A 5 -9.25 -4.42 -4.52
C GLU A 5 -8.04 -4.70 -3.64
N TYR A 6 -8.11 -4.38 -2.35
CA TYR A 6 -7.03 -4.60 -1.40
C TYR A 6 -7.43 -5.69 -0.40
N LYS A 7 -6.51 -6.59 -0.16
CA LYS A 7 -6.64 -7.60 0.88
C LYS A 7 -5.56 -7.37 1.91
N TYR A 8 -5.96 -7.30 3.17
CA TYR A 8 -5.04 -7.00 4.27
C TYR A 8 -4.84 -8.20 5.17
N GLU A 9 -3.58 -8.49 5.49
CA GLU A 9 -3.24 -9.51 6.49
C GLU A 9 -2.45 -8.84 7.60
N ASN A 10 -3.04 -8.76 8.78
CA ASN A 10 -2.39 -8.13 9.93
C ASN A 10 -1.42 -9.12 10.56
N LEU A 11 -0.14 -8.74 10.67
CA LEU A 11 0.90 -9.63 11.15
C LEU A 11 1.16 -9.54 12.65
N CYS A 12 0.65 -8.52 13.32
CA CYS A 12 0.99 -8.27 14.73
C CYS A 12 -0.24 -8.11 15.59
N THR A 13 -1.19 -9.03 15.47
CA THR A 13 -2.48 -8.90 16.16
C THR A 13 -2.37 -9.07 17.68
N LYS A 14 -1.37 -9.82 18.14
CA LYS A 14 -1.29 -10.20 19.55
C LYS A 14 -0.36 -9.32 20.37
N PHE A 15 0.33 -8.41 19.74
CA PHE A 15 1.26 -7.55 20.49
C PHE A 15 0.49 -6.39 21.12
N ILE A 16 0.64 -6.24 22.43
CA ILE A 16 -0.06 -5.21 23.20
C ILE A 16 0.69 -3.89 23.12
N ASP A 17 -0.05 -2.80 22.95
CA ASP A 17 0.51 -1.44 22.92
C ASP A 17 1.54 -1.23 21.82
N LYS A 18 1.31 -1.84 20.67
CA LYS A 18 2.24 -1.68 19.56
C LYS A 18 2.21 -0.25 19.01
N LYS A 19 3.37 0.22 18.56
CA LYS A 19 3.52 1.56 18.02
C LYS A 19 3.29 1.61 16.52
N ALA A 20 3.21 0.47 15.88
CA ALA A 20 3.01 0.37 14.44
C ALA A 20 2.05 -0.76 14.13
N GLU A 21 1.29 -0.59 13.05
CA GLU A 21 0.49 -1.67 12.47
C GLU A 21 1.26 -2.24 11.31
N ILE A 22 1.32 -3.56 11.21
CA ILE A 22 2.09 -4.23 10.17
C ILE A 22 1.20 -5.16 9.38
N PHE A 23 1.15 -4.96 8.08
CA PHE A 23 0.28 -5.72 7.19
C PHE A 23 1.03 -6.24 5.98
N ILE A 24 0.56 -7.39 5.47
CA ILE A 24 0.81 -7.76 4.08
C ILE A 24 -0.44 -7.33 3.31
N VAL A 25 -0.26 -6.51 2.31
CA VAL A 25 -1.37 -5.99 1.49
C VAL A 25 -1.26 -6.61 0.10
N THR A 26 -2.36 -7.22 -0.34
CA THR A 26 -2.45 -7.75 -1.70
C THR A 26 -3.36 -6.81 -2.49
N VAL A 27 -2.88 -6.37 -3.64
CA VAL A 27 -3.62 -5.49 -4.53
C VAL A 27 -3.98 -6.27 -5.78
N ASP A 28 -5.27 -6.39 -6.05
CA ASP A 28 -5.73 -7.05 -7.25
C ASP A 28 -5.69 -6.07 -8.42
N PRO A 29 -5.42 -6.57 -9.63
CA PRO A 29 -5.48 -5.70 -10.80
C PRO A 29 -6.89 -5.18 -11.01
N LYS A 30 -6.99 -3.97 -11.49
CA LYS A 30 -8.23 -3.27 -11.69
C LYS A 30 -8.37 -2.90 -13.15
N GLU A 31 -9.53 -3.18 -13.71
CA GLU A 31 -9.74 -2.96 -15.14
C GLU A 31 -9.55 -1.51 -15.55
N ASP A 32 -10.07 -0.60 -14.75
CA ASP A 32 -10.00 0.82 -15.08
C ASP A 32 -8.74 1.51 -14.62
N ALA A 33 -8.00 0.91 -13.71
CA ALA A 33 -6.79 1.48 -13.15
C ALA A 33 -6.96 2.91 -12.63
N VAL A 34 -8.17 3.25 -12.17
CA VAL A 34 -8.44 4.56 -11.59
C VAL A 34 -8.08 4.51 -10.12
N PRO A 35 -7.12 5.33 -9.66
CA PRO A 35 -6.74 5.28 -8.26
C PRO A 35 -7.83 5.82 -7.36
N SER A 36 -8.05 5.13 -6.23
CA SER A 36 -8.96 5.59 -5.19
C SER A 36 -8.12 6.16 -4.06
N LEU A 37 -7.99 7.46 -4.04
CA LEU A 37 -7.13 8.14 -3.08
C LEU A 37 -7.66 8.07 -1.66
N ASN A 38 -6.76 7.89 -0.73
CA ASN A 38 -7.07 7.73 0.68
C ASN A 38 -5.99 8.41 1.52
N SER A 39 -6.32 8.76 2.76
CA SER A 39 -5.32 9.34 3.67
C SER A 39 -5.61 8.91 5.09
N HIS A 40 -4.58 8.90 5.92
CA HIS A 40 -4.71 8.65 7.34
C HIS A 40 -3.55 9.34 8.07
N PRO A 41 -3.71 9.67 9.36
CA PRO A 41 -2.64 10.35 10.09
C PRO A 41 -1.41 9.48 10.23
N GLY A 42 -0.26 10.12 10.29
CA GLY A 42 1.00 9.46 10.59
C GLY A 42 1.85 9.24 9.37
N GLN A 43 2.63 8.19 9.44
CA GLN A 43 3.61 7.85 8.41
C GLN A 43 3.44 6.40 8.01
N GLU A 44 3.88 6.07 6.82
CA GLU A 44 3.76 4.71 6.31
C GLU A 44 5.01 4.33 5.52
N PHE A 45 5.45 3.09 5.71
CA PHE A 45 6.54 2.50 4.93
C PHE A 45 5.99 1.31 4.17
N ASN A 46 6.30 1.23 2.88
CA ASN A 46 5.89 0.10 2.05
C ASN A 46 7.09 -0.52 1.36
N TYR A 47 7.10 -1.85 1.31
CA TYR A 47 8.15 -2.61 0.64
C TYR A 47 7.47 -3.63 -0.28
N VAL A 48 7.77 -3.58 -1.57
CA VAL A 48 7.10 -4.44 -2.55
C VAL A 48 7.69 -5.84 -2.51
N LEU A 49 6.83 -6.82 -2.22
CA LEU A 49 7.22 -8.22 -2.11
C LEU A 49 7.05 -8.97 -3.41
N GLU A 50 6.00 -8.65 -4.16
CA GLU A 50 5.65 -9.32 -5.42
C GLU A 50 5.00 -8.34 -6.37
N GLY A 51 5.30 -8.48 -7.66
CA GLY A 51 4.65 -7.69 -8.69
C GLY A 51 5.13 -6.27 -8.75
N SER A 52 4.32 -5.42 -9.38
CA SER A 52 4.64 -4.00 -9.56
C SER A 52 3.42 -3.16 -9.27
N LEU A 53 3.66 -1.99 -8.71
CA LEU A 53 2.62 -1.06 -8.32
C LEU A 53 2.90 0.32 -8.90
N LYS A 54 1.84 1.05 -9.23
CA LYS A 54 1.95 2.48 -9.44
C LYS A 54 1.44 3.16 -8.19
N PHE A 55 2.30 3.96 -7.58
CA PHE A 55 1.99 4.68 -6.36
C PHE A 55 1.69 6.13 -6.70
N TYR A 56 0.55 6.61 -6.21
CA TYR A 56 0.10 7.98 -6.44
C TYR A 56 0.15 8.74 -5.13
N ILE A 57 0.82 9.87 -5.11
CA ILE A 57 0.83 10.77 -3.96
C ILE A 57 1.02 12.18 -4.47
N HIS A 58 0.21 13.12 -3.98
CA HIS A 58 0.16 14.49 -4.50
C HIS A 58 -0.13 14.43 -6.01
N ASN A 59 0.71 15.04 -6.81
CA ASN A 59 0.60 14.98 -8.27
C ASN A 59 1.66 14.07 -8.87
N ASN A 60 2.23 13.19 -8.04
CA ASN A 60 3.31 12.30 -8.46
C ASN A 60 2.79 10.89 -8.71
N GLU A 61 3.38 10.24 -9.70
CA GLU A 61 3.14 8.84 -9.98
C GLU A 61 4.50 8.15 -9.98
N ILE A 62 4.62 7.14 -9.13
CA ILE A 62 5.90 6.45 -8.96
C ILE A 62 5.67 4.96 -9.19
N THR A 63 6.47 4.36 -10.05
CA THR A 63 6.40 2.92 -10.26
C THR A 63 7.31 2.23 -9.26
N LEU A 64 6.75 1.28 -8.52
CA LEU A 64 7.48 0.49 -7.55
C LEU A 64 7.49 -0.95 -8.02
N ASN A 65 8.68 -1.50 -8.20
CA ASN A 65 8.86 -2.89 -8.59
C ASN A 65 9.24 -3.74 -7.39
N GLU A 66 9.24 -5.05 -7.58
CA GLU A 66 9.64 -5.99 -6.53
C GLU A 66 10.97 -5.56 -5.93
N GLY A 67 11.04 -5.46 -4.60
CA GLY A 67 12.23 -5.02 -3.89
C GLY A 67 12.33 -3.53 -3.66
N ASP A 68 11.49 -2.74 -4.30
CA ASP A 68 11.46 -1.28 -4.07
C ASP A 68 10.69 -0.95 -2.82
N SER A 69 11.01 0.18 -2.22
CA SER A 69 10.33 0.64 -1.03
C SER A 69 10.09 2.14 -1.07
N ILE A 70 9.15 2.61 -0.27
CA ILE A 70 8.86 4.03 -0.14
C ILE A 70 8.42 4.32 1.29
N PHE A 71 8.84 5.46 1.80
CA PHE A 71 8.44 5.96 3.11
C PHE A 71 7.80 7.33 2.90
N PHE A 72 6.60 7.53 3.40
CA PHE A 72 5.87 8.76 3.09
C PHE A 72 4.95 9.19 4.24
N ASP A 73 4.53 10.45 4.17
CA ASP A 73 3.55 11.02 5.09
C ASP A 73 2.16 10.60 4.61
N SER A 74 1.54 9.70 5.33
CA SER A 74 0.25 9.12 4.93
C SER A 74 -0.93 10.06 5.13
N SER A 75 -0.71 11.24 5.71
CA SER A 75 -1.77 12.24 5.79
C SER A 75 -2.04 12.86 4.42
N HIS A 76 -1.12 12.74 3.47
CA HIS A 76 -1.35 13.14 2.09
C HIS A 76 -2.15 12.04 1.38
N ARG A 77 -3.06 12.45 0.52
CA ARG A 77 -3.89 11.50 -0.22
C ARG A 77 -3.00 10.66 -1.13
N HIS A 78 -3.20 9.36 -1.08
CA HIS A 78 -2.36 8.42 -1.81
C HIS A 78 -3.16 7.20 -2.24
N ALA A 79 -2.64 6.47 -3.20
CA ALA A 79 -3.26 5.24 -3.70
C ALA A 79 -2.22 4.37 -4.39
N MET A 80 -2.55 3.10 -4.56
CA MET A 80 -1.72 2.17 -5.29
C MET A 80 -2.57 1.38 -6.26
N VAL A 81 -2.01 1.11 -7.43
CA VAL A 81 -2.68 0.32 -8.45
C VAL A 81 -1.71 -0.77 -8.90
N ALA A 82 -2.19 -2.00 -8.98
CA ALA A 82 -1.36 -3.10 -9.47
C ALA A 82 -1.17 -2.95 -10.98
N LEU A 83 0.05 -3.18 -11.44
CA LEU A 83 0.40 -3.03 -12.84
C LEU A 83 0.44 -4.38 -13.55
N ASN A 84 0.49 -4.34 -14.88
CA ASN A 84 0.68 -5.51 -15.74
C ASN A 84 -0.43 -6.56 -15.60
N ASP A 85 -1.60 -6.12 -15.17
CA ASP A 85 -2.76 -7.01 -15.02
C ASP A 85 -2.45 -8.19 -14.11
N GLU A 86 -1.61 -7.96 -13.10
CA GLU A 86 -1.19 -8.99 -12.15
C GLU A 86 -1.34 -8.48 -10.72
N LYS A 87 -1.58 -9.40 -9.80
CA LYS A 87 -1.59 -9.08 -8.39
C LYS A 87 -0.23 -8.57 -7.95
N ALA A 88 -0.23 -7.66 -6.99
CA ALA A 88 0.99 -7.20 -6.34
C ALA A 88 0.82 -7.32 -4.84
N LYS A 89 1.93 -7.54 -4.14
CA LYS A 89 1.93 -7.60 -2.67
C LYS A 89 2.98 -6.69 -2.12
N PHE A 90 2.66 -6.02 -1.03
CA PHE A 90 3.65 -5.21 -0.35
C PHE A 90 3.47 -5.31 1.17
N LEU A 91 4.57 -5.12 1.87
CA LEU A 91 4.57 -5.01 3.32
C LEU A 91 4.28 -3.56 3.67
N ALA A 92 3.32 -3.32 4.54
CA ALA A 92 2.98 -1.99 4.99
C ALA A 92 3.22 -1.87 6.50
N ILE A 93 3.96 -0.85 6.88
CA ILE A 93 4.17 -0.51 8.28
C ILE A 93 3.58 0.88 8.47
N ILE A 94 2.53 0.96 9.28
CA ILE A 94 1.78 2.20 9.51
C ILE A 94 2.02 2.65 10.94
N MET A 95 2.49 3.86 11.08
CA MET A 95 2.85 4.43 12.38
C MET A 95 1.97 5.62 12.74
#